data_381fd901191140b4d676ee8c10a7a9fe
#
_entry.id   381fd901191140b4d676ee8c10a7a9fe
#
_cell.length_a   1.000
_cell.length_b   1.000
_cell.length_c   1.000
_cell.angle_alpha   90.00
_cell.angle_beta   90.00
_cell.angle_gamma   90.00
#
_symmetry.space_group_name_H-M   'P 1'
#
loop_
_entity.id
_entity.type
_entity.pdbx_description
1 polymer ?
#
loop_
_entity_poly.entity_id
_entity_poly.type
_entity_poly.pdbx_seq_one_letter_code
_entity_poly.pdbx_strand_id
1 'polypeptide(L)'
;MIKEPIAINSLTVRNRIVKAPCDTAGAVNGAPTEDMAEHYRQRARGTGLVIVEHEWILPEGMAHARQLSIGDDSLISPYRMLTDAVHSEGAAIFAQLSHAGAKAKDSGLESLAPSEETVWSQYHPRAMEEDDISRVIKGFADAAIRAKRAGFDGVEIHGAHGYLLNQFYSPLTNRRSDVYSGSTLDGRTKLHCEVIRAVRKAVGDDYPVAIRFGACDFMEGGSLISEIPEAAGAFETAGVDLIDISGGLNGFTRPGMTGPGYFRDLSMAAASAVSVPVMLTGGVTDGHQLEQLLLEGAADMIGIGRALLSDPEWSVKALGEFHG
;
A
#
# COMPACT_ATOMS: atom_id res chain seq x y z
N MET A 1 13.97 -15.69 12.66
CA MET A 1 13.60 -15.08 11.36
C MET A 1 13.37 -13.57 11.47
N ILE A 2 12.75 -13.07 12.55
CA ILE A 2 12.41 -11.63 12.69
C ILE A 2 13.62 -10.69 12.46
N LYS A 3 14.83 -11.08 12.90
CA LYS A 3 16.08 -10.29 12.80
C LYS A 3 16.82 -10.46 11.47
N GLU A 4 16.41 -11.41 10.63
CA GLU A 4 17.09 -11.68 9.37
C GLU A 4 16.82 -10.61 8.36
N PRO A 5 17.84 -10.12 7.64
CA PRO A 5 17.64 -9.18 6.56
C PRO A 5 16.86 -9.84 5.41
N ILE A 6 16.24 -8.99 4.58
CA ILE A 6 15.53 -9.42 3.38
C ILE A 6 15.81 -8.44 2.24
N ALA A 7 15.97 -8.97 1.03
CA ALA A 7 16.11 -8.16 -0.17
C ALA A 7 14.74 -7.84 -0.79
N ILE A 8 14.55 -6.60 -1.18
CA ILE A 8 13.44 -6.14 -2.03
C ILE A 8 14.11 -5.44 -3.20
N ASN A 9 14.22 -6.13 -4.34
CA ASN A 9 15.02 -5.67 -5.48
C ASN A 9 16.48 -5.37 -5.04
N SER A 10 17.00 -4.17 -5.31
CA SER A 10 18.35 -3.75 -4.93
C SER A 10 18.50 -3.37 -3.44
N LEU A 11 17.39 -3.18 -2.72
CA LEU A 11 17.37 -2.76 -1.33
C LEU A 11 17.47 -3.96 -0.39
N THR A 12 18.40 -3.90 0.57
CA THR A 12 18.42 -4.84 1.70
C THR A 12 17.80 -4.20 2.94
N VAL A 13 16.67 -4.72 3.38
CA VAL A 13 15.99 -4.32 4.60
C VAL A 13 16.54 -5.12 5.77
N ARG A 14 16.93 -4.46 6.88
CA ARG A 14 17.70 -5.03 7.99
C ARG A 14 17.00 -6.12 8.82
N ASN A 15 15.67 -6.20 8.77
CA ASN A 15 14.85 -7.20 9.45
C ASN A 15 13.44 -7.29 8.85
N ARG A 16 12.60 -8.20 9.35
CA ARG A 16 11.28 -8.51 8.80
C ARG A 16 10.12 -7.66 9.36
N ILE A 17 10.40 -6.66 10.18
CA ILE A 17 9.38 -5.78 10.78
C ILE A 17 9.12 -4.60 9.85
N VAL A 18 7.86 -4.39 9.48
CA VAL A 18 7.43 -3.24 8.69
C VAL A 18 6.47 -2.37 9.50
N LYS A 19 6.71 -1.06 9.58
CA LYS A 19 5.68 -0.11 10.01
C LYS A 19 4.69 0.06 8.86
N ALA A 20 3.52 -0.57 8.99
CA ALA A 20 2.47 -0.49 7.98
C ALA A 20 1.92 0.95 7.84
N PRO A 21 1.48 1.37 6.65
CA PRO A 21 0.91 2.70 6.45
C PRO A 21 -0.37 2.88 7.27
N CYS A 22 -0.38 3.92 8.08
CA CYS A 22 -1.51 4.30 8.93
C CYS A 22 -1.67 5.81 8.90
N ASP A 23 -2.81 6.29 8.46
CA ASP A 23 -3.13 7.71 8.36
C ASP A 23 -3.10 8.40 9.74
N THR A 24 -2.32 9.44 9.85
CA THR A 24 -2.20 10.29 11.05
C THR A 24 -3.05 11.55 10.94
N ALA A 25 -3.51 11.87 9.74
CA ALA A 25 -4.15 13.14 9.41
C ALA A 25 -3.31 14.36 9.88
N GLY A 26 -1.98 14.26 9.73
CA GLY A 26 -1.01 15.24 10.23
C GLY A 26 -0.56 16.27 9.22
N ALA A 27 -0.90 16.08 7.94
CA ALA A 27 -0.45 16.95 6.86
C ALA A 27 -1.04 18.37 6.94
N VAL A 28 -0.26 19.37 6.53
CA VAL A 28 -0.69 20.75 6.35
C VAL A 28 -0.55 21.12 4.87
N ASN A 29 -1.67 21.37 4.21
CA ASN A 29 -1.71 21.64 2.77
C ASN A 29 -1.02 20.52 1.93
N GLY A 30 -1.19 19.28 2.33
CA GLY A 30 -0.58 18.11 1.70
C GLY A 30 0.89 17.87 2.04
N ALA A 31 1.57 18.80 2.72
CA ALA A 31 2.96 18.67 3.11
C ALA A 31 3.14 17.94 4.45
N PRO A 32 4.20 17.10 4.61
CA PRO A 32 4.58 16.57 5.91
C PRO A 32 5.04 17.69 6.86
N THR A 33 4.81 17.49 8.16
CA THR A 33 5.22 18.41 9.22
C THR A 33 6.39 17.86 10.03
N GLU A 34 7.04 18.73 10.83
CA GLU A 34 8.10 18.31 11.78
C GLU A 34 7.58 17.25 12.77
N ASP A 35 6.34 17.42 13.25
CA ASP A 35 5.69 16.44 14.13
C ASP A 35 5.53 15.06 13.44
N MET A 36 5.21 15.06 12.16
CA MET A 36 5.15 13.81 11.39
C MET A 36 6.54 13.19 11.22
N ALA A 37 7.57 13.98 10.92
CA ALA A 37 8.94 13.48 10.81
C ALA A 37 9.40 12.84 12.14
N GLU A 38 9.13 13.47 13.28
CA GLU A 38 9.42 12.90 14.60
C GLU A 38 8.59 11.64 14.90
N HIS A 39 7.29 11.64 14.54
CA HIS A 39 6.42 10.48 14.65
C HIS A 39 6.99 9.25 13.91
N TYR A 40 7.46 9.45 12.66
CA TYR A 40 8.04 8.38 11.86
C TYR A 40 9.43 7.99 12.36
N ARG A 41 10.28 8.95 12.79
CA ARG A 41 11.60 8.70 13.37
C ARG A 41 11.51 7.77 14.58
N GLN A 42 10.61 8.05 15.52
CA GLN A 42 10.43 7.21 16.72
C GLN A 42 10.07 5.77 16.35
N ARG A 43 9.20 5.57 15.35
CA ARG A 43 8.73 4.24 14.91
C ARG A 43 9.68 3.52 13.97
N ALA A 44 10.69 4.22 13.46
CA ALA A 44 11.78 3.63 12.68
C ALA A 44 12.78 2.86 13.53
N ARG A 45 12.85 3.15 14.86
CA ARG A 45 13.74 2.43 15.79
C ARG A 45 13.41 0.95 15.80
N GLY A 46 14.41 0.11 15.51
CA GLY A 46 14.23 -1.34 15.44
C GLY A 46 13.38 -1.83 14.24
N THR A 47 12.74 -0.96 13.50
CA THR A 47 11.93 -1.30 12.32
C THR A 47 12.82 -1.46 11.08
N GLY A 48 12.56 -2.47 10.25
CA GLY A 48 13.30 -2.69 9.00
C GLY A 48 12.87 -1.74 7.89
N LEU A 49 11.57 -1.64 7.66
CA LEU A 49 10.96 -0.80 6.64
C LEU A 49 9.81 0.03 7.23
N VAL A 50 9.77 1.30 6.92
CA VAL A 50 8.67 2.21 7.22
C VAL A 50 7.92 2.51 5.92
N ILE A 51 6.62 2.22 5.86
CA ILE A 51 5.76 2.67 4.77
C ILE A 51 4.96 3.87 5.31
N VAL A 52 5.11 5.01 4.66
CA VAL A 52 4.40 6.25 5.01
C VAL A 52 2.92 6.10 4.70
N GLU A 53 2.06 6.82 5.40
CA GLU A 53 0.62 6.86 5.15
C GLU A 53 0.32 7.28 3.71
N HIS A 54 -0.86 6.93 3.21
CA HIS A 54 -1.24 7.14 1.81
C HIS A 54 -1.16 8.63 1.39
N GLU A 55 -0.52 8.86 0.25
CA GLU A 55 -0.26 10.17 -0.34
C GLU A 55 -1.06 10.30 -1.64
N TRP A 56 -1.92 11.32 -1.75
CA TRP A 56 -2.64 11.50 -3.00
C TRP A 56 -1.72 12.01 -4.12
N ILE A 57 -1.89 11.42 -5.31
CA ILE A 57 -1.08 11.70 -6.51
C ILE A 57 -1.69 12.77 -7.42
N LEU A 58 -3.02 12.97 -7.33
CA LEU A 58 -3.81 13.94 -8.08
C LEU A 58 -4.88 14.54 -7.15
N PRO A 59 -5.21 15.84 -7.26
CA PRO A 59 -6.15 16.49 -6.35
C PRO A 59 -7.53 15.83 -6.28
N GLU A 60 -8.07 15.34 -7.41
CA GLU A 60 -9.35 14.62 -7.46
C GLU A 60 -9.31 13.25 -6.78
N GLY A 61 -8.13 12.77 -6.41
CA GLY A 61 -7.94 11.54 -5.66
C GLY A 61 -7.71 11.74 -4.15
N MET A 62 -7.82 12.96 -3.64
CA MET A 62 -7.65 13.27 -2.23
C MET A 62 -8.78 12.66 -1.38
N ALA A 63 -8.44 11.88 -0.36
CA ALA A 63 -9.42 11.26 0.53
C ALA A 63 -9.94 12.21 1.61
N HIS A 64 -9.11 13.14 2.09
CA HIS A 64 -9.48 14.18 3.07
C HIS A 64 -8.45 15.32 3.11
N ALA A 65 -8.86 16.49 3.58
CA ALA A 65 -8.06 17.73 3.56
C ALA A 65 -6.73 17.67 4.33
N ARG A 66 -6.57 16.73 5.27
CA ARG A 66 -5.34 16.57 6.08
C ARG A 66 -4.48 15.38 5.62
N GLN A 67 -4.75 14.83 4.45
CA GLN A 67 -3.96 13.77 3.82
C GLN A 67 -2.68 14.35 3.23
N LEU A 68 -1.59 13.57 3.28
CA LEU A 68 -0.35 13.86 2.55
C LEU A 68 -0.58 13.87 1.03
N SER A 69 0.20 14.70 0.35
CA SER A 69 0.26 14.80 -1.10
C SER A 69 1.66 14.50 -1.61
N ILE A 70 1.75 13.88 -2.77
CA ILE A 70 2.96 13.80 -3.57
C ILE A 70 2.71 14.25 -5.03
N GLY A 71 1.63 15.01 -5.21
CA GLY A 71 1.15 15.48 -6.51
C GLY A 71 1.95 16.63 -7.13
N ASP A 72 2.85 17.29 -6.38
CA ASP A 72 3.57 18.47 -6.84
C ASP A 72 5.05 18.45 -6.44
N ASP A 73 5.93 19.02 -7.31
CA ASP A 73 7.38 19.05 -7.10
C ASP A 73 7.81 19.91 -5.89
N SER A 74 7.00 20.86 -5.45
CA SER A 74 7.27 21.67 -4.25
C SER A 74 7.31 20.85 -2.97
N LEU A 75 6.71 19.66 -2.96
CA LEU A 75 6.67 18.75 -1.82
C LEU A 75 7.94 17.90 -1.67
N ILE A 76 8.81 17.84 -2.68
CA ILE A 76 10.06 17.07 -2.62
C ILE A 76 10.93 17.51 -1.43
N SER A 77 11.11 18.82 -1.23
CA SER A 77 11.92 19.33 -0.12
C SER A 77 11.32 19.03 1.26
N PRO A 78 10.03 19.26 1.53
CA PRO A 78 9.39 18.84 2.77
C PRO A 78 9.54 17.34 3.08
N TYR A 79 9.43 16.46 2.08
CA TYR A 79 9.58 15.02 2.29
C TYR A 79 10.99 14.60 2.67
N ARG A 80 12.05 15.34 2.25
CA ARG A 80 13.43 15.03 2.66
C ARG A 80 13.61 15.07 4.16
N MET A 81 12.97 16.02 4.85
CA MET A 81 12.98 16.05 6.31
C MET A 81 12.45 14.74 6.92
N LEU A 82 11.39 14.16 6.33
CA LEU A 82 10.79 12.92 6.80
C LEU A 82 11.68 11.71 6.48
N THR A 83 12.19 11.61 5.25
CA THR A 83 13.07 10.51 4.84
C THR A 83 14.39 10.52 5.62
N ASP A 84 15.02 11.70 5.82
CA ASP A 84 16.22 11.85 6.63
C ASP A 84 15.99 11.42 8.10
N ALA A 85 14.83 11.77 8.67
CA ALA A 85 14.46 11.39 10.04
C ALA A 85 14.36 9.87 10.20
N VAL A 86 13.78 9.14 9.24
CA VAL A 86 13.67 7.68 9.26
C VAL A 86 15.03 7.03 9.01
N HIS A 87 15.81 7.52 8.04
CA HIS A 87 17.15 7.03 7.75
C HIS A 87 18.11 7.19 8.93
N SER A 88 17.97 8.26 9.74
CA SER A 88 18.79 8.47 10.93
C SER A 88 18.69 7.33 11.97
N GLU A 89 17.59 6.58 11.95
CA GLU A 89 17.37 5.39 12.79
C GLU A 89 17.73 4.06 12.06
N GLY A 90 18.24 4.15 10.82
CA GLY A 90 18.70 3.01 10.01
C GLY A 90 17.57 2.15 9.41
N ALA A 91 16.35 2.64 9.32
CA ALA A 91 15.25 1.98 8.61
C ALA A 91 15.17 2.45 7.16
N ALA A 92 14.72 1.58 6.26
CA ALA A 92 14.30 1.96 4.92
C ALA A 92 12.91 2.63 4.96
N ILE A 93 12.58 3.41 3.92
CA ILE A 93 11.31 4.15 3.85
C ILE A 93 10.69 4.11 2.46
N PHE A 94 9.39 3.78 2.38
CA PHE A 94 8.59 3.81 1.14
C PHE A 94 7.48 4.86 1.24
N ALA A 95 7.19 5.53 0.12
CA ALA A 95 6.01 6.36 -0.07
C ALA A 95 4.81 5.50 -0.51
N GLN A 96 3.62 5.67 0.07
CA GLN A 96 2.42 4.97 -0.40
C GLN A 96 1.61 5.86 -1.32
N LEU A 97 1.69 5.61 -2.64
CA LEU A 97 1.01 6.37 -3.68
C LEU A 97 -0.46 5.97 -3.79
N SER A 98 -1.37 6.94 -3.75
CA SER A 98 -2.80 6.67 -3.61
C SER A 98 -3.68 7.58 -4.46
N HIS A 99 -4.86 7.06 -4.83
CA HIS A 99 -5.99 7.81 -5.38
C HIS A 99 -7.28 7.23 -4.78
N ALA A 100 -8.06 8.06 -4.08
CA ALA A 100 -9.21 7.55 -3.32
C ALA A 100 -10.39 7.09 -4.19
N GLY A 101 -10.41 7.46 -5.47
CA GLY A 101 -11.49 7.06 -6.37
C GLY A 101 -12.83 7.65 -5.94
N ALA A 102 -13.88 6.83 -5.92
CA ALA A 102 -15.20 7.23 -5.45
C ALA A 102 -15.21 7.83 -4.03
N LYS A 103 -14.23 7.47 -3.18
CA LYS A 103 -14.12 7.96 -1.82
C LYS A 103 -13.40 9.32 -1.71
N ALA A 104 -12.97 9.90 -2.84
CA ALA A 104 -12.35 11.21 -2.84
C ALA A 104 -13.32 12.29 -2.38
N LYS A 105 -12.82 13.22 -1.57
CA LYS A 105 -13.58 14.36 -1.03
C LYS A 105 -12.64 15.50 -0.68
N ASP A 106 -13.22 16.61 -0.28
CA ASP A 106 -12.51 17.82 0.23
C ASP A 106 -11.64 18.56 -0.81
N SER A 107 -11.46 18.04 -2.03
CA SER A 107 -10.75 18.73 -3.12
C SER A 107 -11.59 19.78 -3.84
N GLY A 108 -12.92 19.70 -3.71
CA GLY A 108 -13.85 20.50 -4.50
C GLY A 108 -13.97 20.04 -5.96
N LEU A 109 -13.28 18.95 -6.34
CA LEU A 109 -13.33 18.34 -7.66
C LEU A 109 -14.28 17.13 -7.65
N GLU A 110 -14.74 16.76 -8.85
CA GLU A 110 -15.57 15.57 -9.06
C GLU A 110 -14.75 14.31 -8.75
N SER A 111 -15.31 13.39 -7.95
CA SER A 111 -14.70 12.10 -7.69
C SER A 111 -14.85 11.16 -8.88
N LEU A 112 -13.85 10.35 -9.13
CA LEU A 112 -13.76 9.45 -10.28
C LEU A 112 -13.75 7.98 -9.80
N ALA A 113 -14.41 7.09 -10.55
CA ALA A 113 -14.45 5.66 -10.27
C ALA A 113 -14.49 4.84 -11.55
N PRO A 114 -14.31 3.51 -11.50
CA PRO A 114 -14.51 2.68 -12.70
C PRO A 114 -15.93 2.80 -13.27
N SER A 115 -16.93 3.03 -12.40
CA SER A 115 -18.35 3.12 -12.75
C SER A 115 -19.05 4.13 -11.84
N GLU A 116 -20.19 4.68 -12.26
CA GLU A 116 -21.03 5.57 -11.44
C GLU A 116 -21.67 4.82 -10.26
N GLU A 117 -21.95 3.53 -10.46
CA GLU A 117 -22.49 2.66 -9.42
C GLU A 117 -21.41 2.24 -8.43
N THR A 118 -21.68 2.43 -7.14
CA THR A 118 -20.82 2.01 -6.03
C THR A 118 -21.62 1.22 -5.01
N VAL A 119 -20.90 0.50 -4.13
CA VAL A 119 -21.51 -0.16 -2.96
C VAL A 119 -21.78 0.81 -1.80
N TRP A 120 -21.35 2.04 -1.92
CA TRP A 120 -21.49 3.08 -0.89
C TRP A 120 -22.49 4.15 -1.36
N SER A 121 -23.67 4.17 -0.79
CA SER A 121 -24.78 5.07 -1.20
C SER A 121 -24.47 6.58 -1.03
N GLN A 122 -23.47 6.92 -0.23
CA GLN A 122 -23.06 8.31 0.02
C GLN A 122 -22.08 8.86 -1.03
N TYR A 123 -21.55 8.04 -1.93
CA TYR A 123 -20.59 8.46 -2.96
C TYR A 123 -21.27 8.42 -4.36
N HIS A 124 -21.07 9.49 -5.11
CA HIS A 124 -21.65 9.66 -6.46
C HIS A 124 -20.54 10.06 -7.44
N PRO A 125 -19.61 9.14 -7.76
CA PRO A 125 -18.51 9.45 -8.67
C PRO A 125 -19.00 9.48 -10.12
N ARG A 126 -18.26 10.17 -10.98
CA ARG A 126 -18.33 9.99 -12.42
C ARG A 126 -17.53 8.74 -12.84
N ALA A 127 -18.05 8.00 -13.82
CA ALA A 127 -17.28 6.92 -14.45
C ALA A 127 -16.08 7.50 -15.22
N MET A 128 -14.92 6.90 -15.04
CA MET A 128 -13.68 7.32 -15.72
C MET A 128 -13.75 7.04 -17.22
N GLU A 129 -13.34 8.03 -18.00
CA GLU A 129 -13.06 7.92 -19.43
C GLU A 129 -11.60 7.50 -19.67
N GLU A 130 -11.22 7.22 -20.91
CA GLU A 130 -9.86 6.78 -21.28
C GLU A 130 -8.81 7.85 -20.93
N ASP A 131 -9.12 9.13 -21.10
CA ASP A 131 -8.25 10.25 -20.74
C ASP A 131 -8.03 10.34 -19.22
N ASP A 132 -9.06 10.05 -18.40
CA ASP A 132 -8.93 10.01 -16.95
C ASP A 132 -8.00 8.87 -16.51
N ILE A 133 -8.17 7.69 -17.10
CA ILE A 133 -7.33 6.51 -16.83
C ILE A 133 -5.88 6.83 -17.20
N SER A 134 -5.64 7.40 -18.38
CA SER A 134 -4.31 7.79 -18.83
C SER A 134 -3.65 8.81 -17.89
N ARG A 135 -4.44 9.80 -17.42
CA ARG A 135 -3.97 10.81 -16.46
C ARG A 135 -3.62 10.19 -15.09
N VAL A 136 -4.41 9.25 -14.61
CA VAL A 136 -4.13 8.53 -13.36
C VAL A 136 -2.86 7.70 -13.48
N ILE A 137 -2.68 6.93 -14.55
CA ILE A 137 -1.46 6.14 -14.79
C ILE A 137 -0.22 7.06 -14.78
N LYS A 138 -0.31 8.19 -15.49
CA LYS A 138 0.77 9.19 -15.48
C LYS A 138 0.99 9.79 -14.09
N GLY A 139 -0.07 10.07 -13.35
CA GLY A 139 -0.02 10.61 -11.99
C GLY A 139 0.75 9.71 -11.03
N PHE A 140 0.54 8.39 -11.07
CA PHE A 140 1.33 7.42 -10.29
C PHE A 140 2.81 7.43 -10.68
N ALA A 141 3.12 7.46 -11.97
CA ALA A 141 4.51 7.50 -12.46
C ALA A 141 5.23 8.79 -12.04
N ASP A 142 4.59 9.95 -12.19
CA ASP A 142 5.14 11.24 -11.78
C ASP A 142 5.35 11.31 -10.25
N ALA A 143 4.42 10.77 -9.47
CA ALA A 143 4.50 10.68 -8.02
C ALA A 143 5.68 9.79 -7.58
N ALA A 144 5.90 8.66 -8.24
CA ALA A 144 7.03 7.78 -7.97
C ALA A 144 8.39 8.47 -8.25
N ILE A 145 8.49 9.28 -9.32
CA ILE A 145 9.69 10.10 -9.58
C ILE A 145 9.93 11.09 -8.44
N ARG A 146 8.87 11.76 -7.95
CA ARG A 146 8.98 12.69 -6.82
C ARG A 146 9.41 11.99 -5.54
N ALA A 147 8.84 10.82 -5.23
CA ALA A 147 9.25 10.00 -4.10
C ALA A 147 10.75 9.66 -4.17
N LYS A 148 11.23 9.19 -5.31
CA LYS A 148 12.65 8.91 -5.53
C LYS A 148 13.54 10.16 -5.33
N ARG A 149 13.11 11.31 -5.85
CA ARG A 149 13.83 12.59 -5.68
C ARG A 149 13.78 13.12 -4.25
N ALA A 150 12.76 12.76 -3.48
CA ALA A 150 12.59 13.10 -2.08
C ALA A 150 13.39 12.21 -1.12
N GLY A 151 14.06 11.16 -1.62
CA GLY A 151 14.90 10.28 -0.82
C GLY A 151 14.22 9.03 -0.30
N PHE A 152 13.00 8.70 -0.76
CA PHE A 152 12.40 7.40 -0.46
C PHE A 152 13.20 6.27 -1.13
N ASP A 153 13.35 5.14 -0.45
CA ASP A 153 14.06 3.95 -0.94
C ASP A 153 13.20 3.10 -1.88
N GLY A 154 11.88 3.34 -1.91
CA GLY A 154 10.93 2.67 -2.78
C GLY A 154 9.55 3.33 -2.72
N VAL A 155 8.62 2.79 -3.49
CA VAL A 155 7.21 3.21 -3.48
C VAL A 155 6.30 2.01 -3.30
N GLU A 156 5.15 2.22 -2.67
CA GLU A 156 4.05 1.26 -2.60
C GLU A 156 2.82 1.82 -3.30
N ILE A 157 2.33 1.11 -4.30
CA ILE A 157 1.09 1.45 -5.02
C ILE A 157 -0.10 0.99 -4.18
N HIS A 158 -0.99 1.90 -3.79
CA HIS A 158 -2.15 1.56 -2.96
C HIS A 158 -3.31 0.98 -3.77
N GLY A 159 -3.43 -0.33 -3.81
CA GLY A 159 -4.49 -1.10 -4.49
C GLY A 159 -5.47 -1.79 -3.54
N ALA A 160 -5.81 -1.18 -2.37
CA ALA A 160 -6.61 -1.80 -1.33
C ALA A 160 -7.68 -0.85 -0.74
N HIS A 161 -8.45 -1.33 0.25
CA HIS A 161 -9.32 -0.56 1.14
C HIS A 161 -10.44 0.22 0.44
N GLY A 162 -10.85 -0.26 -0.74
CA GLY A 162 -11.90 0.40 -1.53
C GLY A 162 -11.46 1.75 -2.12
N TYR A 163 -10.16 1.96 -2.35
CA TYR A 163 -9.64 3.08 -3.13
C TYR A 163 -9.59 2.74 -4.63
N LEU A 164 -9.17 3.65 -5.49
CA LEU A 164 -9.39 3.58 -6.93
C LEU A 164 -8.99 2.24 -7.55
N LEU A 165 -7.76 1.78 -7.34
CA LEU A 165 -7.31 0.51 -7.91
C LEU A 165 -8.12 -0.68 -7.37
N ASN A 166 -8.42 -0.70 -6.06
CA ASN A 166 -9.30 -1.73 -5.50
C ASN A 166 -10.73 -1.65 -6.07
N GLN A 167 -11.23 -0.44 -6.38
CA GLN A 167 -12.52 -0.28 -7.06
C GLN A 167 -12.52 -0.89 -8.47
N PHE A 168 -11.39 -0.81 -9.20
CA PHE A 168 -11.23 -1.52 -10.48
C PHE A 168 -11.13 -3.05 -10.29
N TYR A 169 -10.48 -3.50 -9.20
CA TYR A 169 -10.33 -4.92 -8.92
C TYR A 169 -11.63 -5.60 -8.47
N SER A 170 -12.48 -4.91 -7.74
CA SER A 170 -13.73 -5.48 -7.22
C SER A 170 -14.84 -5.53 -8.28
N PRO A 171 -15.45 -6.70 -8.54
CA PRO A 171 -16.62 -6.77 -9.43
C PRO A 171 -17.86 -6.06 -8.87
N LEU A 172 -17.86 -5.71 -7.57
CA LEU A 172 -18.95 -4.97 -6.93
C LEU A 172 -18.97 -3.49 -7.30
N THR A 173 -17.83 -2.91 -7.66
CA THR A 173 -17.65 -1.49 -7.98
C THR A 173 -17.25 -1.26 -9.43
N ASN A 174 -16.70 -2.28 -10.11
CA ASN A 174 -16.35 -2.21 -11.52
C ASN A 174 -17.46 -2.87 -12.37
N ARG A 175 -18.28 -2.04 -13.03
CA ARG A 175 -19.34 -2.47 -13.94
C ARG A 175 -18.99 -2.22 -15.41
N ARG A 176 -17.70 -1.95 -15.70
CA ARG A 176 -17.23 -1.70 -17.07
C ARG A 176 -17.33 -2.95 -17.93
N SER A 177 -17.52 -2.71 -19.24
CA SER A 177 -17.57 -3.76 -20.27
C SER A 177 -16.49 -3.60 -21.35
N ASP A 178 -15.62 -2.60 -21.20
CA ASP A 178 -14.48 -2.36 -22.07
C ASP A 178 -13.26 -3.24 -21.67
N VAL A 179 -12.06 -2.84 -22.07
CA VAL A 179 -10.81 -3.55 -21.75
C VAL A 179 -10.49 -3.58 -20.24
N TYR A 180 -11.13 -2.75 -19.43
CA TYR A 180 -11.05 -2.75 -17.96
C TYR A 180 -12.26 -3.44 -17.32
N SER A 181 -12.86 -4.40 -18.01
CA SER A 181 -14.10 -5.06 -17.60
C SER A 181 -14.07 -5.63 -16.20
N GLY A 182 -15.10 -5.36 -15.41
CA GLY A 182 -15.30 -5.97 -14.08
C GLY A 182 -15.68 -7.44 -14.12
N SER A 183 -16.05 -8.00 -15.30
CA SER A 183 -16.50 -9.39 -15.43
C SER A 183 -15.36 -10.41 -15.59
N THR A 184 -14.12 -9.96 -15.88
CA THR A 184 -12.96 -10.83 -16.05
C THR A 184 -11.84 -10.40 -15.13
N LEU A 185 -11.01 -11.34 -14.66
CA LEU A 185 -9.88 -11.03 -13.81
C LEU A 185 -8.84 -10.17 -14.54
N ASP A 186 -8.58 -10.47 -15.82
CA ASP A 186 -7.70 -9.65 -16.66
C ASP A 186 -8.16 -8.19 -16.74
N GLY A 187 -9.45 -7.96 -16.97
CA GLY A 187 -10.00 -6.59 -17.00
C GLY A 187 -9.88 -5.89 -15.66
N ARG A 188 -10.11 -6.61 -14.54
CA ARG A 188 -10.03 -6.06 -13.18
C ARG A 188 -8.60 -5.75 -12.74
N THR A 189 -7.60 -6.51 -13.20
CA THR A 189 -6.17 -6.30 -12.88
C THR A 189 -5.47 -5.36 -13.86
N LYS A 190 -6.09 -5.05 -15.00
CA LYS A 190 -5.47 -4.31 -16.09
C LYS A 190 -4.92 -2.94 -15.66
N LEU A 191 -5.71 -2.13 -14.97
CA LEU A 191 -5.25 -0.81 -14.50
C LEU A 191 -4.08 -0.92 -13.52
N HIS A 192 -4.10 -1.91 -12.63
CA HIS A 192 -2.98 -2.18 -11.72
C HIS A 192 -1.70 -2.45 -12.50
N CYS A 193 -1.75 -3.37 -13.47
CA CYS A 193 -0.59 -3.73 -14.28
C CYS A 193 -0.07 -2.56 -15.12
N GLU A 194 -0.95 -1.69 -15.63
CA GLU A 194 -0.55 -0.51 -16.39
C GLU A 194 0.12 0.54 -15.49
N VAL A 195 -0.42 0.78 -14.29
CA VAL A 195 0.19 1.65 -13.27
C VAL A 195 1.56 1.11 -12.85
N ILE A 196 1.66 -0.19 -12.52
CA ILE A 196 2.92 -0.82 -12.12
C ILE A 196 3.99 -0.65 -13.22
N ARG A 197 3.65 -0.96 -14.49
CA ARG A 197 4.58 -0.78 -15.62
C ARG A 197 5.00 0.66 -15.82
N ALA A 198 4.08 1.61 -15.67
CA ALA A 198 4.37 3.04 -15.81
C ALA A 198 5.29 3.53 -14.69
N VAL A 199 5.04 3.12 -13.44
CA VAL A 199 5.91 3.40 -12.29
C VAL A 199 7.29 2.77 -12.49
N ARG A 200 7.37 1.47 -12.83
CA ARG A 200 8.63 0.77 -13.09
C ARG A 200 9.45 1.47 -14.16
N LYS A 201 8.83 1.83 -15.29
CA LYS A 201 9.48 2.57 -16.38
C LYS A 201 10.01 3.94 -15.91
N ALA A 202 9.31 4.61 -15.02
CA ALA A 202 9.64 5.94 -14.53
C ALA A 202 10.81 5.94 -13.53
N VAL A 203 10.87 4.93 -12.64
CA VAL A 203 11.89 4.88 -11.58
C VAL A 203 13.11 4.02 -11.94
N GLY A 204 13.03 3.19 -13.00
CA GLY A 204 14.10 2.29 -13.44
C GLY A 204 14.03 0.92 -12.74
N ASP A 205 14.88 -0.01 -13.20
CA ASP A 205 14.79 -1.43 -12.83
C ASP A 205 15.23 -1.73 -11.38
N ASP A 206 16.16 -0.93 -10.83
CA ASP A 206 16.78 -1.15 -9.53
C ASP A 206 16.01 -0.52 -8.35
N TYR A 207 14.98 0.30 -8.61
CA TYR A 207 14.24 0.99 -7.55
C TYR A 207 13.06 0.15 -7.08
N PRO A 208 12.94 -0.17 -5.76
CA PRO A 208 11.86 -0.99 -5.23
C PRO A 208 10.46 -0.45 -5.52
N VAL A 209 9.60 -1.30 -6.07
CA VAL A 209 8.18 -1.02 -6.31
C VAL A 209 7.34 -2.09 -5.63
N ALA A 210 6.55 -1.70 -4.65
CA ALA A 210 5.60 -2.55 -3.96
C ALA A 210 4.16 -2.26 -4.42
N ILE A 211 3.26 -3.22 -4.18
CA ILE A 211 1.82 -3.01 -4.28
C ILE A 211 1.15 -3.45 -2.98
N ARG A 212 0.28 -2.59 -2.41
CA ARG A 212 -0.66 -3.02 -1.39
C ARG A 212 -1.91 -3.52 -2.06
N PHE A 213 -2.15 -4.82 -1.95
CA PHE A 213 -3.20 -5.53 -2.66
C PHE A 213 -4.39 -5.83 -1.76
N GLY A 214 -5.56 -5.25 -2.06
CA GLY A 214 -6.83 -5.56 -1.45
C GLY A 214 -7.40 -6.87 -1.99
N ALA A 215 -6.84 -7.98 -1.52
CA ALA A 215 -6.89 -9.27 -2.20
C ALA A 215 -8.26 -9.96 -2.16
N CYS A 216 -9.13 -9.63 -1.18
CA CYS A 216 -10.49 -10.18 -1.09
C CYS A 216 -11.43 -9.17 -0.46
N ASP A 217 -12.63 -9.03 -1.01
CA ASP A 217 -13.66 -8.12 -0.49
C ASP A 217 -14.41 -8.70 0.71
N PHE A 218 -14.41 -10.03 0.90
CA PHE A 218 -15.22 -10.72 1.92
C PHE A 218 -16.70 -10.33 1.88
N MET A 219 -17.22 -10.10 0.68
CA MET A 219 -18.59 -9.71 0.39
C MET A 219 -19.15 -10.60 -0.71
N GLU A 220 -20.45 -10.89 -0.66
CA GLU A 220 -21.13 -11.67 -1.71
C GLU A 220 -21.01 -10.94 -3.06
N GLY A 221 -20.58 -11.66 -4.10
CA GLY A 221 -20.33 -11.12 -5.45
C GLY A 221 -19.05 -10.30 -5.58
N GLY A 222 -18.24 -10.20 -4.52
CA GLY A 222 -16.92 -9.53 -4.54
C GLY A 222 -15.80 -10.42 -5.03
N SER A 223 -14.57 -9.91 -4.96
CA SER A 223 -13.34 -10.63 -5.31
C SER A 223 -13.11 -11.83 -4.40
N LEU A 224 -12.54 -12.91 -4.96
CA LEU A 224 -12.39 -14.21 -4.32
C LEU A 224 -10.93 -14.54 -3.98
N ILE A 225 -10.74 -15.32 -2.92
CA ILE A 225 -9.40 -15.82 -2.52
C ILE A 225 -8.77 -16.66 -3.65
N SER A 226 -9.57 -17.42 -4.39
CA SER A 226 -9.09 -18.25 -5.51
C SER A 226 -8.50 -17.48 -6.68
N GLU A 227 -8.76 -16.17 -6.78
CA GLU A 227 -8.26 -15.29 -7.84
C GLU A 227 -6.89 -14.68 -7.50
N ILE A 228 -6.47 -14.75 -6.21
CA ILE A 228 -5.25 -14.12 -5.72
C ILE A 228 -3.98 -14.60 -6.43
N PRO A 229 -3.77 -15.92 -6.65
CA PRO A 229 -2.56 -16.42 -7.32
C PRO A 229 -2.36 -15.81 -8.71
N GLU A 230 -3.42 -15.75 -9.51
CA GLU A 230 -3.36 -15.22 -10.88
C GLU A 230 -3.15 -13.69 -10.86
N ALA A 231 -3.84 -12.96 -9.99
CA ALA A 231 -3.66 -11.52 -9.85
C ALA A 231 -2.25 -11.16 -9.37
N ALA A 232 -1.73 -11.86 -8.36
CA ALA A 232 -0.38 -11.65 -7.83
C ALA A 232 0.70 -11.93 -8.90
N GLY A 233 0.56 -13.02 -9.66
CA GLY A 233 1.45 -13.34 -10.79
C GLY A 233 1.42 -12.30 -11.89
N ALA A 234 0.25 -11.69 -12.18
CA ALA A 234 0.13 -10.60 -13.13
C ALA A 234 0.86 -9.32 -12.63
N PHE A 235 0.80 -9.02 -11.33
CA PHE A 235 1.50 -7.88 -10.73
C PHE A 235 3.01 -8.07 -10.73
N GLU A 236 3.52 -9.26 -10.37
CA GLU A 236 4.94 -9.60 -10.48
C GLU A 236 5.43 -9.44 -11.93
N THR A 237 4.70 -10.01 -12.89
CA THR A 237 5.01 -9.86 -14.33
C THR A 237 4.99 -8.40 -14.78
N ALA A 238 4.16 -7.55 -14.17
CA ALA A 238 4.11 -6.13 -14.45
C ALA A 238 5.30 -5.35 -13.83
N GLY A 239 6.00 -5.92 -12.84
CA GLY A 239 7.27 -5.39 -12.31
C GLY A 239 7.24 -4.94 -10.85
N VAL A 240 6.39 -5.53 -9.99
CA VAL A 240 6.51 -5.32 -8.53
C VAL A 240 7.62 -6.19 -7.94
N ASP A 241 8.21 -5.71 -6.83
CA ASP A 241 9.26 -6.37 -6.06
C ASP A 241 8.78 -6.80 -4.67
N LEU A 242 7.60 -6.38 -4.25
CA LEU A 242 6.96 -6.73 -2.97
C LEU A 242 5.44 -6.66 -3.10
N ILE A 243 4.73 -7.64 -2.55
CA ILE A 243 3.25 -7.61 -2.45
C ILE A 243 2.84 -7.53 -0.99
N ASP A 244 2.26 -6.39 -0.56
CA ASP A 244 1.64 -6.21 0.76
C ASP A 244 0.17 -6.64 0.71
N ILE A 245 -0.19 -7.68 1.43
CA ILE A 245 -1.55 -8.23 1.46
C ILE A 245 -2.40 -7.53 2.52
N SER A 246 -3.59 -7.08 2.09
CA SER A 246 -4.60 -6.47 2.93
C SER A 246 -6.02 -6.84 2.45
N GLY A 247 -7.05 -6.30 3.11
CA GLY A 247 -8.44 -6.46 2.68
C GLY A 247 -8.84 -5.53 1.55
N GLY A 248 -9.88 -5.92 0.82
CA GLY A 248 -10.49 -5.17 -0.27
C GLY A 248 -11.46 -4.08 0.21
N LEU A 249 -12.71 -4.13 -0.27
CA LEU A 249 -13.74 -3.11 0.03
C LEU A 249 -14.08 -2.99 1.52
N ASN A 250 -13.91 -4.08 2.30
CA ASN A 250 -14.06 -4.09 3.77
C ASN A 250 -12.90 -3.40 4.52
N GLY A 251 -11.89 -2.87 3.81
CA GLY A 251 -10.77 -2.16 4.43
C GLY A 251 -9.76 -3.11 5.09
N PHE A 252 -9.12 -2.62 6.14
CA PHE A 252 -7.99 -3.28 6.82
C PHE A 252 -8.41 -4.29 7.90
N THR A 253 -9.68 -4.69 7.95
CA THR A 253 -10.21 -5.69 8.88
C THR A 253 -10.85 -6.84 8.12
N ARG A 254 -10.92 -8.02 8.76
CA ARG A 254 -11.60 -9.18 8.21
C ARG A 254 -12.84 -9.48 9.03
N PRO A 255 -14.04 -9.59 8.43
CA PRO A 255 -15.26 -9.92 9.14
C PRO A 255 -15.12 -11.22 9.94
N GLY A 256 -15.47 -11.19 11.24
CA GLY A 256 -15.46 -12.36 12.10
C GLY A 256 -14.07 -12.84 12.56
N MET A 257 -12.97 -12.15 12.21
CA MET A 257 -11.61 -12.50 12.61
C MET A 257 -10.85 -11.30 13.21
N THR A 258 -10.19 -11.54 14.36
CA THR A 258 -9.45 -10.49 15.09
C THR A 258 -8.05 -10.93 15.55
N GLY A 259 -7.71 -12.21 15.40
CA GLY A 259 -6.42 -12.77 15.83
C GLY A 259 -5.22 -12.34 14.95
N PRO A 260 -3.98 -12.65 15.39
CA PRO A 260 -2.78 -12.33 14.63
C PRO A 260 -2.79 -13.04 13.27
N GLY A 261 -2.42 -12.28 12.22
CA GLY A 261 -2.36 -12.82 10.87
C GLY A 261 -3.73 -13.17 10.27
N TYR A 262 -4.79 -12.41 10.56
CA TYR A 262 -6.13 -12.71 10.04
C TYR A 262 -6.28 -12.67 8.51
N PHE A 263 -5.26 -12.23 7.77
CA PHE A 263 -5.17 -12.33 6.31
C PHE A 263 -4.17 -13.38 5.82
N ARG A 264 -3.69 -14.30 6.69
CA ARG A 264 -2.63 -15.26 6.31
C ARG A 264 -3.00 -16.18 5.16
N ASP A 265 -4.24 -16.57 5.02
CA ASP A 265 -4.70 -17.37 3.88
C ASP A 265 -4.60 -16.62 2.55
N LEU A 266 -4.77 -15.29 2.58
CA LEU A 266 -4.58 -14.43 1.40
C LEU A 266 -3.08 -14.30 1.06
N SER A 267 -2.21 -14.08 2.06
CA SER A 267 -0.76 -13.95 1.83
C SER A 267 -0.15 -15.28 1.35
N MET A 268 -0.56 -16.40 1.92
CA MET A 268 -0.14 -17.72 1.45
C MET A 268 -0.62 -18.02 0.01
N ALA A 269 -1.84 -17.60 -0.34
CA ALA A 269 -2.34 -17.73 -1.71
C ALA A 269 -1.50 -16.90 -2.70
N ALA A 270 -1.14 -15.67 -2.36
CA ALA A 270 -0.25 -14.85 -3.18
C ALA A 270 1.16 -15.47 -3.29
N ALA A 271 1.77 -15.85 -2.16
CA ALA A 271 3.11 -16.45 -2.13
C ALA A 271 3.22 -17.75 -2.92
N SER A 272 2.11 -18.47 -3.12
CA SER A 272 2.11 -19.72 -3.93
C SER A 272 2.36 -19.48 -5.42
N ALA A 273 2.26 -18.24 -5.91
CA ALA A 273 2.29 -17.92 -7.34
C ALA A 273 3.39 -16.91 -7.74
N VAL A 274 4.12 -16.36 -6.76
CA VAL A 274 5.14 -15.35 -7.00
C VAL A 274 6.48 -15.71 -6.37
N SER A 275 7.56 -15.12 -6.89
CA SER A 275 8.93 -15.26 -6.35
C SER A 275 9.36 -14.03 -5.53
N VAL A 276 8.69 -12.91 -5.70
CA VAL A 276 8.93 -11.70 -4.90
C VAL A 276 8.42 -11.88 -3.46
N PRO A 277 9.04 -11.22 -2.47
CA PRO A 277 8.55 -11.25 -1.09
C PRO A 277 7.08 -10.86 -0.96
N VAL A 278 6.39 -11.53 -0.02
CA VAL A 278 5.02 -11.21 0.36
C VAL A 278 4.98 -10.69 1.80
N MET A 279 4.33 -9.56 2.01
CA MET A 279 4.09 -8.97 3.32
C MET A 279 2.66 -9.22 3.78
N LEU A 280 2.48 -9.50 5.07
CA LEU A 280 1.20 -9.69 5.73
C LEU A 280 0.99 -8.60 6.79
N THR A 281 -0.11 -7.87 6.69
CA THR A 281 -0.52 -6.90 7.71
C THR A 281 -1.84 -7.29 8.35
N GLY A 282 -1.88 -7.48 9.68
CA GLY A 282 -3.15 -7.71 10.38
C GLY A 282 -3.06 -8.43 11.73
N GLY A 283 -3.51 -7.79 12.80
CA GLY A 283 -3.79 -8.39 14.10
C GLY A 283 -2.58 -8.74 14.98
N VAL A 284 -1.35 -8.55 14.54
CA VAL A 284 -0.13 -8.83 15.31
C VAL A 284 0.06 -7.79 16.40
N THR A 285 0.32 -8.24 17.63
CA THR A 285 0.45 -7.39 18.83
C THR A 285 1.78 -7.54 19.58
N ASP A 286 2.53 -8.63 19.36
CA ASP A 286 3.82 -8.90 19.98
C ASP A 286 4.81 -9.61 19.04
N GLY A 287 6.08 -9.68 19.41
CA GLY A 287 7.15 -10.25 18.60
C GLY A 287 7.03 -11.76 18.42
N HIS A 288 6.49 -12.49 19.39
CA HIS A 288 6.33 -13.95 19.29
C HIS A 288 5.29 -14.33 18.23
N GLN A 289 4.18 -13.58 18.13
CA GLN A 289 3.17 -13.77 17.07
C GLN A 289 3.77 -13.49 15.69
N LEU A 290 4.60 -12.44 15.57
CA LEU A 290 5.30 -12.11 14.33
C LEU A 290 6.24 -13.26 13.93
N GLU A 291 7.13 -13.68 14.84
CA GLU A 291 8.08 -14.78 14.59
C GLU A 291 7.38 -16.07 14.19
N GLN A 292 6.26 -16.40 14.86
CA GLN A 292 5.47 -17.57 14.53
C GLN A 292 4.92 -17.51 13.10
N LEU A 293 4.35 -16.39 12.66
CA LEU A 293 3.82 -16.22 11.31
C LEU A 293 4.92 -16.36 10.24
N LEU A 294 6.13 -15.85 10.51
CA LEU A 294 7.28 -16.04 9.62
C LEU A 294 7.72 -17.51 9.56
N LEU A 295 7.80 -18.20 10.71
CA LEU A 295 8.18 -19.62 10.77
C LEU A 295 7.16 -20.54 10.10
N GLU A 296 5.88 -20.20 10.16
CA GLU A 296 4.79 -20.90 9.46
C GLU A 296 4.79 -20.65 7.94
N GLY A 297 5.64 -19.75 7.44
CA GLY A 297 5.64 -19.34 6.03
C GLY A 297 4.40 -18.58 5.61
N ALA A 298 3.72 -17.92 6.56
CA ALA A 298 2.54 -17.11 6.27
C ALA A 298 2.87 -15.86 5.45
N ALA A 299 4.09 -15.34 5.61
CA ALA A 299 4.64 -14.22 4.84
C ALA A 299 6.16 -14.12 5.03
N ASP A 300 6.82 -13.30 4.21
CA ASP A 300 8.25 -12.97 4.33
C ASP A 300 8.52 -11.78 5.22
N MET A 301 7.56 -10.86 5.35
CA MET A 301 7.60 -9.67 6.19
C MET A 301 6.25 -9.44 6.88
N ILE A 302 6.26 -8.80 8.04
CA ILE A 302 5.02 -8.54 8.80
C ILE A 302 4.84 -7.03 9.02
N GLY A 303 3.69 -6.54 8.56
CA GLY A 303 3.26 -5.16 8.74
C GLY A 303 2.59 -4.94 10.10
N ILE A 304 3.14 -4.01 10.89
CA ILE A 304 2.62 -3.62 12.20
C ILE A 304 1.97 -2.24 12.09
N GLY A 305 0.67 -2.17 12.28
CA GLY A 305 -0.09 -0.90 12.27
C GLY A 305 -0.40 -0.40 13.66
N ARG A 306 -1.56 -0.77 14.20
CA ARG A 306 -2.10 -0.25 15.47
C ARG A 306 -1.17 -0.42 16.67
N ALA A 307 -0.44 -1.52 16.76
CA ALA A 307 0.52 -1.74 17.85
C ALA A 307 1.64 -0.68 17.83
N LEU A 308 2.23 -0.40 16.66
CA LEU A 308 3.24 0.66 16.50
C LEU A 308 2.66 2.08 16.63
N LEU A 309 1.38 2.31 16.34
CA LEU A 309 0.75 3.60 16.62
C LEU A 309 0.66 3.85 18.12
N SER A 310 0.31 2.81 18.91
CA SER A 310 0.13 2.90 20.35
C SER A 310 1.45 2.93 21.13
N ASP A 311 2.48 2.22 20.62
CA ASP A 311 3.80 2.10 21.26
C ASP A 311 4.92 2.29 20.22
N PRO A 312 5.58 3.45 20.18
CA PRO A 312 6.66 3.71 19.22
C PRO A 312 7.89 2.82 19.41
N GLU A 313 8.10 2.24 20.60
CA GLU A 313 9.21 1.33 20.90
C GLU A 313 8.86 -0.16 20.65
N TRP A 314 7.70 -0.44 20.05
CA TRP A 314 7.22 -1.80 19.83
C TRP A 314 8.26 -2.68 19.10
N SER A 315 8.87 -2.17 18.01
CA SER A 315 9.85 -2.93 17.22
C SER A 315 11.12 -3.25 18.03
N VAL A 316 11.58 -2.31 18.86
CA VAL A 316 12.74 -2.52 19.75
C VAL A 316 12.43 -3.61 20.77
N LYS A 317 11.23 -3.57 21.38
CA LYS A 317 10.76 -4.58 22.33
C LYS A 317 10.64 -5.95 21.67
N ALA A 318 9.98 -6.03 20.51
CA ALA A 318 9.83 -7.27 19.74
C ALA A 318 11.19 -7.91 19.40
N LEU A 319 12.18 -7.12 18.96
CA LEU A 319 13.53 -7.63 18.71
C LEU A 319 14.25 -8.07 19.99
N GLY A 320 13.95 -7.41 21.12
CA GLY A 320 14.50 -7.74 22.45
C GLY A 320 14.02 -9.10 22.97
N GLU A 321 12.83 -9.57 22.60
CA GLU A 321 12.26 -10.86 22.98
C GLU A 321 13.11 -12.06 22.46
N PHE A 322 13.94 -11.86 21.44
CA PHE A 322 14.77 -12.87 20.79
C PHE A 322 16.28 -12.69 21.05
N HIS A 323 16.68 -12.17 22.21
CA HIS A 323 18.08 -12.18 22.64
C HIS A 323 18.48 -13.61 22.98
N GLY A 324 19.19 -14.28 22.08
CA GLY A 324 19.84 -15.56 22.25
C GLY A 324 21.34 -15.43 21.98
#